data_b6198c61f6c2ade1311197cae9320297
#
_entry.id   b6198c61f6c2ade1311197cae9320297
#
_cell.length_a   1.000
_cell.length_b   1.000
_cell.length_c   1.000
_cell.angle_alpha   90.00
_cell.angle_beta   90.00
_cell.angle_gamma   90.00
#
_symmetry.space_group_name_H-M   'P 1'
#
loop_
_entity.id
_entity.type
_entity.pdbx_description
1 polymer ?
#
loop_
_entity_poly.entity_id
_entity_poly.type
_entity_poly.pdbx_seq_one_letter_code
_entity_poly.pdbx_strand_id
1 'polypeptide(L)'
;MVTATRLGKPHCVEIGNGRSVVRSDTHKDGQGGDAGMRPHELLESALAACVCMSIDLAARQAGVTLPACTADVTVDRLDHETGFDIALRFVAPLSHAQQTLVRDAVRASPVARTLGKPIRVRPATIASG
;
A
#
# COMPACT_ATOMS: atom_id res chain seq x y z
N MET A 1 6.43 9.52 -10.22
CA MET A 1 5.26 9.53 -11.11
C MET A 1 5.03 8.13 -11.65
N VAL A 2 3.79 7.70 -11.73
CA VAL A 2 3.42 6.44 -12.39
C VAL A 2 2.50 6.75 -13.56
N THR A 3 2.55 5.89 -14.60
CA THR A 3 1.71 5.99 -15.78
C THR A 3 0.92 4.70 -15.92
N ALA A 4 -0.39 4.81 -16.10
CA ALA A 4 -1.25 3.67 -16.36
C ALA A 4 -1.74 3.73 -17.81
N THR A 5 -1.63 2.60 -18.51
CA THR A 5 -2.03 2.47 -19.92
C THR A 5 -3.00 1.31 -20.07
N ARG A 6 -4.10 1.54 -20.77
CA ARG A 6 -5.08 0.49 -21.07
C ARG A 6 -4.46 -0.57 -21.99
N LEU A 7 -4.76 -1.84 -21.72
CA LEU A 7 -4.19 -2.96 -22.47
C LEU A 7 -5.19 -3.59 -23.47
N GLY A 8 -6.24 -2.90 -23.84
CA GLY A 8 -7.20 -3.37 -24.84
C GLY A 8 -8.32 -4.26 -24.30
N LYS A 9 -8.15 -4.90 -23.14
CA LYS A 9 -9.22 -5.61 -22.44
C LYS A 9 -9.90 -4.65 -21.47
N PRO A 10 -11.23 -4.73 -21.28
CA PRO A 10 -11.91 -3.88 -20.30
C PRO A 10 -11.29 -4.00 -18.91
N HIS A 11 -11.02 -2.88 -18.27
CA HIS A 11 -10.52 -2.76 -16.89
C HIS A 11 -9.09 -3.24 -16.65
N CYS A 12 -8.38 -3.73 -17.68
CA CYS A 12 -7.00 -4.17 -17.56
C CYS A 12 -6.06 -3.04 -17.93
N VAL A 13 -5.15 -2.68 -17.02
CA VAL A 13 -4.16 -1.63 -17.25
C VAL A 13 -2.77 -2.10 -16.84
N GLU A 14 -1.78 -1.54 -17.51
CA GLU A 14 -0.37 -1.69 -17.12
C GLU A 14 0.09 -0.42 -16.46
N ILE A 15 0.75 -0.53 -15.32
CA ILE A 15 1.20 0.62 -14.53
C ILE A 15 2.72 0.54 -14.42
N GLY A 16 3.40 1.63 -14.75
CA GLY A 16 4.85 1.68 -14.66
C GLY A 16 5.36 3.01 -14.12
N ASN A 17 6.57 2.98 -13.56
CA ASN A 17 7.27 4.17 -13.08
C ASN A 17 8.51 4.50 -13.92
N GLY A 18 8.64 3.86 -15.08
CA GLY A 18 9.81 3.97 -15.95
C GLY A 18 10.86 2.88 -15.73
N ARG A 19 10.75 2.10 -14.64
CA ARG A 19 11.69 1.01 -14.32
C ARG A 19 11.01 -0.28 -13.94
N SER A 20 9.87 -0.20 -13.28
CA SER A 20 9.11 -1.36 -12.82
C SER A 20 7.70 -1.29 -13.35
N VAL A 21 7.10 -2.44 -13.62
CA VAL A 21 5.78 -2.56 -14.22
C VAL A 21 4.94 -3.55 -13.42
N VAL A 22 3.69 -3.18 -13.18
CA VAL A 22 2.67 -4.08 -12.62
C VAL A 22 1.39 -3.94 -13.43
N ARG A 23 0.51 -4.94 -13.32
CA ARG A 23 -0.84 -4.87 -13.91
C ARG A 23 -1.88 -4.69 -12.81
N SER A 24 -2.95 -3.99 -13.17
CA SER A 24 -4.15 -3.87 -12.35
C SER A 24 -5.35 -4.30 -13.19
N ASP A 25 -6.31 -4.95 -12.56
CA ASP A 25 -7.50 -5.45 -13.21
C ASP A 25 -8.64 -5.52 -12.19
N THR A 26 -9.86 -5.64 -12.66
CA THR A 26 -11.01 -5.81 -11.78
C THR A 26 -12.19 -6.39 -12.56
N HIS A 27 -13.03 -7.14 -11.87
CA HIS A 27 -14.34 -7.53 -12.38
C HIS A 27 -15.37 -6.47 -12.02
N LYS A 28 -16.10 -5.98 -13.01
CA LYS A 28 -17.16 -5.00 -12.79
C LYS A 28 -18.17 -5.08 -13.93
N ASP A 29 -19.46 -5.22 -13.59
CA ASP A 29 -20.56 -5.26 -14.56
C ASP A 29 -20.38 -6.33 -15.65
N GLY A 30 -19.89 -7.51 -15.26
CA GLY A 30 -19.63 -8.61 -16.17
C GLY A 30 -18.41 -8.43 -17.06
N GLN A 31 -17.62 -7.39 -16.87
CA GLN A 31 -16.41 -7.08 -17.61
C GLN A 31 -15.19 -7.22 -16.71
N GLY A 32 -14.02 -7.41 -17.33
CA GLY A 32 -12.76 -7.45 -16.62
C GLY A 32 -12.30 -8.84 -16.25
N GLY A 33 -11.27 -8.92 -15.44
CA GLY A 33 -10.60 -10.14 -15.05
C GLY A 33 -9.76 -9.99 -13.80
N ASP A 34 -8.78 -10.85 -13.65
CA ASP A 34 -7.88 -10.92 -12.49
C ASP A 34 -6.40 -10.96 -12.92
N ALA A 35 -6.07 -10.25 -13.99
CA ALA A 35 -4.69 -10.18 -14.50
C ALA A 35 -3.74 -9.43 -13.55
N GLY A 36 -4.26 -8.74 -12.55
CA GLY A 36 -3.49 -8.03 -11.53
C GLY A 36 -4.35 -7.66 -10.34
N MET A 37 -3.72 -7.04 -9.35
CA MET A 37 -4.43 -6.54 -8.18
C MET A 37 -5.39 -5.42 -8.56
N ARG A 38 -6.49 -5.32 -7.81
CA ARG A 38 -7.46 -4.23 -7.95
C ARG A 38 -6.84 -2.91 -7.49
N PRO A 39 -7.34 -1.76 -7.98
CA PRO A 39 -6.79 -0.46 -7.56
C PRO A 39 -6.74 -0.24 -6.04
N HIS A 40 -7.78 -0.60 -5.30
CA HIS A 40 -7.76 -0.48 -3.84
C HIS A 40 -6.77 -1.44 -3.18
N GLU A 41 -6.53 -2.60 -3.76
CA GLU A 41 -5.48 -3.51 -3.29
C GLU A 41 -4.09 -2.91 -3.51
N LEU A 42 -3.90 -2.07 -4.51
CA LEU A 42 -2.66 -1.32 -4.70
C LEU A 42 -2.46 -0.26 -3.62
N LEU A 43 -3.53 0.36 -3.13
CA LEU A 43 -3.46 1.27 -1.97
C LEU A 43 -3.06 0.50 -0.71
N GLU A 44 -3.68 -0.64 -0.46
CA GLU A 44 -3.33 -1.54 0.64
C GLU A 44 -1.88 -1.98 0.54
N SER A 45 -1.44 -2.32 -0.67
CA SER A 45 -0.06 -2.75 -0.95
C SER A 45 0.96 -1.66 -0.64
N ALA A 46 0.66 -0.42 -1.00
CA ALA A 46 1.54 0.71 -0.72
C ALA A 46 1.77 0.87 0.77
N LEU A 47 0.71 0.80 1.57
CA LEU A 47 0.81 0.91 3.01
C LEU A 47 1.53 -0.29 3.62
N ALA A 48 1.19 -1.51 3.20
CA ALA A 48 1.81 -2.74 3.69
C ALA A 48 3.32 -2.74 3.42
N ALA A 49 3.73 -2.40 2.21
CA ALA A 49 5.14 -2.32 1.84
C ALA A 49 5.88 -1.28 2.68
N CYS A 50 5.30 -0.09 2.82
CA CYS A 50 5.91 0.99 3.57
C CYS A 50 6.05 0.66 5.06
N VAL A 51 5.06 0.00 5.64
CA VAL A 51 5.11 -0.45 7.05
C VAL A 51 6.26 -1.44 7.25
N CYS A 52 6.39 -2.44 6.38
CA CYS A 52 7.49 -3.41 6.47
C CYS A 52 8.85 -2.73 6.34
N MET A 53 9.01 -1.83 5.37
CA MET A 53 10.26 -1.10 5.18
C MET A 53 10.58 -0.19 6.36
N SER A 54 9.57 0.45 6.96
CA SER A 54 9.75 1.33 8.12
C SER A 54 10.17 0.54 9.37
N ILE A 55 9.65 -0.67 9.55
CA ILE A 55 10.06 -1.56 10.63
C ILE A 55 11.52 -1.97 10.44
N ASP A 56 11.92 -2.35 9.23
CA ASP A 56 13.31 -2.70 8.93
C ASP A 56 14.26 -1.53 9.21
N LEU A 57 13.89 -0.33 8.79
CA LEU A 57 14.69 0.87 9.03
C LEU A 57 14.82 1.16 10.53
N ALA A 58 13.72 1.10 11.28
CA ALA A 58 13.73 1.34 12.72
C ALA A 58 14.60 0.33 13.47
N ALA A 59 14.52 -0.95 13.09
CA ALA A 59 15.35 -2.00 13.68
C ALA A 59 16.84 -1.74 13.43
N ARG A 60 17.18 -1.38 12.19
CA ARG A 60 18.56 -1.06 11.82
C ARG A 60 19.10 0.14 12.60
N GLN A 61 18.29 1.21 12.70
CA GLN A 61 18.70 2.43 13.43
C GLN A 61 18.87 2.18 14.92
N ALA A 62 18.08 1.27 15.48
CA ALA A 62 18.18 0.89 16.90
C ALA A 62 19.25 -0.18 17.17
N GLY A 63 19.85 -0.74 16.13
CA GLY A 63 20.83 -1.83 16.28
C GLY A 63 20.22 -3.13 16.78
N VAL A 64 18.92 -3.37 16.53
CA VAL A 64 18.22 -4.61 16.93
C VAL A 64 17.89 -5.47 15.73
N THR A 65 17.85 -6.77 15.94
CA THR A 65 17.36 -7.73 14.96
C THR A 65 15.97 -8.19 15.37
N LEU A 66 15.00 -8.01 14.48
CA LEU A 66 13.64 -8.46 14.68
C LEU A 66 13.39 -9.76 13.93
N PRO A 67 12.46 -10.61 14.42
CA PRO A 67 11.99 -11.76 13.64
C PRO A 67 11.33 -11.28 12.34
N ALA A 68 11.27 -12.15 11.34
CA ALA A 68 10.62 -11.83 10.07
C ALA A 68 9.15 -11.44 10.29
N CYS A 69 8.71 -10.42 9.55
CA CYS A 69 7.40 -9.79 9.69
C CYS A 69 6.58 -9.94 8.42
N THR A 70 5.27 -10.12 8.60
CA THR A 70 4.27 -10.02 7.54
C THR A 70 3.26 -8.96 7.95
N ALA A 71 2.88 -8.08 7.03
CA ALA A 71 1.87 -7.06 7.26
C ALA A 71 0.64 -7.36 6.39
N ASP A 72 -0.51 -7.50 7.02
CA ASP A 72 -1.80 -7.58 6.33
C ASP A 72 -2.49 -6.23 6.48
N VAL A 73 -2.88 -5.64 5.37
CA VAL A 73 -3.55 -4.34 5.35
C VAL A 73 -4.88 -4.45 4.63
N THR A 74 -5.92 -3.97 5.27
CA THR A 74 -7.28 -3.96 4.73
C THR A 74 -7.82 -2.53 4.73
N VAL A 75 -8.35 -2.09 3.58
CA VAL A 75 -9.02 -0.80 3.49
C VAL A 75 -10.50 -0.95 3.84
N ASP A 76 -11.00 -0.03 4.66
CA ASP A 76 -12.40 0.06 5.03
C ASP A 76 -12.95 1.39 4.53
N ARG A 77 -13.78 1.33 3.48
CA ARG A 77 -14.33 2.53 2.83
C ARG A 77 -15.72 2.84 3.40
N LEU A 78 -15.76 3.78 4.32
CA LEU A 78 -17.01 4.31 4.87
C LEU A 78 -17.47 5.53 4.06
N ASP A 79 -18.72 5.96 4.25
CA ASP A 79 -19.29 7.06 3.45
C ASP A 79 -18.53 8.38 3.64
N HIS A 80 -18.02 8.64 4.83
CA HIS A 80 -17.39 9.93 5.18
C HIS A 80 -15.93 9.82 5.57
N GLU A 81 -15.37 8.61 5.56
CA GLU A 81 -13.95 8.39 5.85
C GLU A 81 -13.48 7.07 5.25
N THR A 82 -12.18 6.90 5.21
CA THR A 82 -11.55 5.64 4.83
C THR A 82 -10.59 5.24 5.95
N GLY A 83 -10.71 4.01 6.43
CA GLY A 83 -9.81 3.43 7.41
C GLY A 83 -8.90 2.39 6.78
N PHE A 84 -7.73 2.22 7.36
CA PHE A 84 -6.81 1.15 7.01
C PHE A 84 -6.48 0.37 8.27
N ASP A 85 -6.81 -0.92 8.28
CA ASP A 85 -6.47 -1.82 9.38
C ASP A 85 -5.16 -2.51 9.05
N ILE A 86 -4.23 -2.50 10.01
CA ILE A 86 -2.91 -3.11 9.85
C ILE A 86 -2.77 -4.21 10.90
N ALA A 87 -2.55 -5.43 10.45
CA ALA A 87 -2.23 -6.57 11.32
C ALA A 87 -0.83 -7.06 11.01
N LEU A 88 0.01 -7.15 12.03
CA LEU A 88 1.39 -7.59 11.91
C LEU A 88 1.55 -8.97 12.51
N ARG A 89 2.26 -9.85 11.81
CA ARG A 89 2.61 -11.19 12.28
C ARG A 89 4.12 -11.35 12.22
N PHE A 90 4.69 -11.85 13.31
CA PHE A 90 6.11 -12.14 13.41
C PHE A 90 6.30 -13.64 13.60
N VAL A 91 7.37 -14.19 13.05
CA VAL A 91 7.66 -15.64 13.13
C VAL A 91 8.09 -16.09 14.52
N ALA A 92 8.34 -15.15 15.43
CA ALA A 92 8.71 -15.41 16.81
C ALA A 92 8.16 -14.29 17.71
N PRO A 93 7.98 -14.54 19.04
CA PRO A 93 7.48 -13.53 19.96
C PRO A 93 8.40 -12.31 20.02
N LEU A 94 7.81 -11.14 20.23
CA LEU A 94 8.53 -9.89 20.44
C LEU A 94 8.57 -9.56 21.94
N SER A 95 9.70 -9.01 22.40
CA SER A 95 9.79 -8.39 23.71
C SER A 95 8.92 -7.14 23.76
N HIS A 96 8.64 -6.63 24.95
CA HIS A 96 7.88 -5.40 25.12
C HIS A 96 8.57 -4.22 24.41
N ALA A 97 9.89 -4.10 24.55
CA ALA A 97 10.68 -3.06 23.89
C ALA A 97 10.60 -3.17 22.36
N GLN A 98 10.66 -4.38 21.82
CA GLN A 98 10.51 -4.61 20.39
C GLN A 98 9.11 -4.23 19.89
N GLN A 99 8.07 -4.54 20.64
CA GLN A 99 6.70 -4.14 20.30
C GLN A 99 6.54 -2.63 20.25
N THR A 100 7.15 -1.89 21.19
CA THR A 100 7.13 -0.43 21.20
C THR A 100 7.84 0.13 19.97
N LEU A 101 9.02 -0.40 19.64
CA LEU A 101 9.76 -0.02 18.44
C LEU A 101 8.90 -0.21 17.18
N VAL A 102 8.24 -1.35 17.06
CA VAL A 102 7.39 -1.68 15.90
C VAL A 102 6.21 -0.71 15.82
N ARG A 103 5.50 -0.46 16.91
CA ARG A 103 4.36 0.46 16.93
C ARG A 103 4.77 1.87 16.52
N ASP A 104 5.91 2.35 17.01
CA ASP A 104 6.42 3.66 16.64
C ASP A 104 6.81 3.72 15.17
N ALA A 105 7.41 2.66 14.63
CA ALA A 105 7.77 2.57 13.22
C ALA A 105 6.52 2.62 12.33
N VAL A 106 5.45 1.92 12.69
CA VAL A 106 4.19 1.95 11.94
C VAL A 106 3.62 3.36 11.89
N ARG A 107 3.57 4.04 13.04
CA ARG A 107 3.07 5.44 13.10
C ARG A 107 3.93 6.40 12.28
N ALA A 108 5.22 6.16 12.21
CA ALA A 108 6.16 7.00 11.47
C ALA A 108 6.24 6.62 9.98
N SER A 109 5.57 5.56 9.54
CA SER A 109 5.58 5.13 8.14
C SER A 109 5.16 6.29 7.23
N PRO A 110 5.96 6.66 6.22
CA PRO A 110 5.62 7.79 5.33
C PRO A 110 4.27 7.65 4.64
N VAL A 111 3.92 6.46 4.16
CA VAL A 111 2.61 6.25 3.52
C VAL A 111 1.48 6.35 4.54
N ALA A 112 1.65 5.82 5.75
CA ALA A 112 0.66 5.97 6.82
C ALA A 112 0.41 7.45 7.14
N ARG A 113 1.47 8.25 7.21
CA ARG A 113 1.37 9.69 7.45
C ARG A 113 0.69 10.41 6.29
N THR A 114 0.98 10.03 5.06
CA THR A 114 0.30 10.58 3.87
C THR A 114 -1.18 10.29 3.89
N LEU A 115 -1.56 9.03 4.15
CA LEU A 115 -2.97 8.62 4.19
C LEU A 115 -3.71 9.20 5.39
N GLY A 116 -3.00 9.55 6.47
CA GLY A 116 -3.58 10.16 7.66
C GLY A 116 -3.83 11.65 7.57
N LYS A 117 -3.43 12.31 6.48
CA LYS A 117 -3.69 13.73 6.23
C LYS A 117 -4.85 13.90 5.26
N PRO A 118 -5.50 15.07 5.21
CA PRO A 118 -6.49 15.35 4.18
C PRO A 118 -5.91 15.14 2.78
N ILE A 119 -6.64 14.41 1.96
CA ILE A 119 -6.24 14.08 0.59
C ILE A 119 -7.17 14.85 -0.36
N ARG A 120 -6.57 15.51 -1.36
CA ARG A 120 -7.31 16.22 -2.39
C ARG A 120 -6.92 15.65 -3.75
N VAL A 121 -7.92 15.16 -4.48
CA VAL A 121 -7.75 14.76 -5.87
C VAL A 121 -8.16 15.97 -6.72
N ARG A 122 -7.18 16.59 -7.35
CA ARG A 122 -7.40 17.78 -8.17
C ARG A 122 -8.03 17.43 -9.51
N PRO A 123 -8.72 18.37 -10.18
CA PRO A 123 -9.29 18.10 -11.48
C PRO A 123 -8.24 17.63 -12.49
N ALA A 124 -8.63 16.68 -13.36
CA ALA A 124 -7.74 16.17 -14.40
C ALA A 124 -7.50 17.23 -15.49
N THR A 125 -6.29 17.26 -16.03
CA THR A 125 -6.01 17.97 -17.26
C THR A 125 -6.16 17.00 -18.44
N ILE A 126 -6.62 17.48 -19.58
CA ILE A 126 -6.85 16.65 -20.76
C ILE A 126 -6.06 17.23 -21.92
N ALA A 127 -5.16 16.42 -22.46
CA ALA A 127 -4.47 16.75 -23.70
C ALA A 127 -4.98 15.83 -24.81
N SER A 128 -5.26 16.38 -25.97
CA SER A 128 -5.65 15.60 -27.14
C SER A 128 -4.68 15.92 -28.27
N GLY A 129 -4.24 14.90 -28.89
CA GLY A 129 -3.23 15.10 -29.85
C GLY A 129 -3.25 14.33 -31.05
#